data_136137d9447f2c4aab95fc366ea8fe61
#
_entry.id   136137d9447f2c4aab95fc366ea8fe61
#
_cell.length_a   1.000
_cell.length_b   1.000
_cell.length_c   1.000
_cell.angle_alpha   90.00
_cell.angle_beta   90.00
_cell.angle_gamma   90.00
#
_symmetry.space_group_name_H-M   'P 1'
#
loop_
_entity.id
_entity.type
_entity.pdbx_description
1 polymer ?
#
loop_
_entity_poly.entity_id
_entity_poly.type
_entity_poly.pdbx_seq_one_letter_code
_entity_poly.pdbx_strand_id
1 'polypeptide(L)'
;MTVKDEFARAAGDAAWRQDELRRLLAFAQASLGPDGGARWLDDHGVPDPREPVHTWITARMAHVYALASLLDVPGTGALADRALDGLRTRLADPADGGWFASRGPGDAVDDTKSAYAHAFVVLAASSATIAGRPGARDLLDDALRILDQEFWETDQGMLRDEWDRAWTTCAPYRGANANMHGVEALLAAHSATGELLWLEHAATVADRVVGWAAEREWRVVEHFDAAWRPEPELNVDHPTDQFKPYGSTPGHGFEWARLLLHLDTAQAAVGTGAPGARLDAARHLFDRAATDGWDPVGGGFVYTVNWYGRPVERRRFHWVAAEAIAAAEVFARVTGEERYTRLADDWWVWARARLVDVERGSWHHELDAHNRPSAVVWDGKPDVYHAAQALLLADVPVTGSLAESVRAWHAQHVLPPSAE
;
A
#
# COMPACT_ATOMS: atom_id res chain seq x y z
N MET A 1 -7.73 32.05 17.86
CA MET A 1 -7.24 30.78 17.32
C MET A 1 -7.79 29.70 18.26
N THR A 2 -8.61 28.80 17.76
CA THR A 2 -9.18 27.74 18.59
C THR A 2 -8.16 26.60 18.74
N VAL A 3 -8.32 25.73 19.75
CA VAL A 3 -7.49 24.51 19.90
C VAL A 3 -7.52 23.69 18.59
N LYS A 4 -8.65 23.70 17.87
CA LYS A 4 -8.79 23.06 16.55
C LYS A 4 -7.87 23.71 15.50
N ASP A 5 -7.71 25.03 15.52
CA ASP A 5 -6.84 25.74 14.55
C ASP A 5 -5.34 25.48 14.83
N GLU A 6 -4.99 25.26 16.10
CA GLU A 6 -3.62 24.96 16.52
C GLU A 6 -3.24 23.50 16.18
N PHE A 7 -4.18 22.56 16.37
CA PHE A 7 -4.00 21.16 15.93
C PHE A 7 -3.99 21.00 14.40
N ALA A 8 -4.84 21.72 13.68
CA ALA A 8 -4.84 21.69 12.21
C ALA A 8 -3.50 22.18 11.63
N ARG A 9 -2.97 23.30 12.17
CA ARG A 9 -1.65 23.82 11.77
C ARG A 9 -0.53 22.83 12.04
N ALA A 10 -0.54 22.20 13.22
CA ALA A 10 0.49 21.23 13.59
C ALA A 10 0.37 19.90 12.80
N ALA A 11 -0.84 19.47 12.43
CA ALA A 11 -1.06 18.24 11.68
C ALA A 11 -0.61 18.35 10.21
N GLY A 12 -0.79 19.52 9.58
CA GLY A 12 -0.28 19.81 8.23
C GLY A 12 1.19 20.23 8.17
N ASP A 13 1.89 20.30 9.31
CA ASP A 13 3.28 20.74 9.36
C ASP A 13 4.24 19.65 8.84
N ALA A 14 5.04 20.01 7.84
CA ALA A 14 6.06 19.11 7.27
C ALA A 14 7.08 18.63 8.32
N ALA A 15 7.43 19.47 9.30
CA ALA A 15 8.34 19.09 10.38
C ALA A 15 7.74 17.96 11.23
N TRP A 16 6.44 18.06 11.57
CA TRP A 16 5.76 16.98 12.29
C TRP A 16 5.73 15.67 11.48
N ARG A 17 5.43 15.75 10.17
CA ARG A 17 5.43 14.55 9.31
C ARG A 17 6.79 13.86 9.25
N GLN A 18 7.87 14.64 9.15
CA GLN A 18 9.23 14.12 9.18
C GLN A 18 9.58 13.47 10.52
N ASP A 19 9.18 14.07 11.63
CA ASP A 19 9.40 13.51 12.97
C ASP A 19 8.59 12.23 13.17
N GLU A 20 7.34 12.20 12.72
CA GLU A 20 6.49 11.02 12.78
C GLU A 20 7.03 9.89 11.90
N LEU A 21 7.52 10.19 10.70
CA LEU A 21 8.20 9.19 9.86
C LEU A 21 9.42 8.58 10.59
N ARG A 22 10.24 9.40 11.24
CA ARG A 22 11.39 8.87 12.03
C ARG A 22 10.90 7.98 13.17
N ARG A 23 9.81 8.34 13.86
CA ARG A 23 9.21 7.51 14.92
C ARG A 23 8.70 6.17 14.39
N LEU A 24 8.02 6.16 13.24
CA LEU A 24 7.56 4.94 12.57
C LEU A 24 8.74 4.04 12.20
N LEU A 25 9.79 4.59 11.59
CA LEU A 25 10.99 3.84 11.19
C LEU A 25 11.71 3.23 12.40
N ALA A 26 11.83 4.00 13.49
CA ALA A 26 12.45 3.52 14.73
C ALA A 26 11.63 2.40 15.38
N PHE A 27 10.29 2.52 15.43
CA PHE A 27 9.40 1.49 15.93
C PHE A 27 9.52 0.19 15.12
N ALA A 28 9.44 0.30 13.80
CA ALA A 28 9.43 -0.84 12.90
C ALA A 28 10.78 -1.56 12.82
N GLN A 29 11.88 -0.94 13.22
CA GLN A 29 13.20 -1.56 13.21
C GLN A 29 13.25 -2.88 14.00
N ALA A 30 12.46 -3.00 15.07
CA ALA A 30 12.38 -4.20 15.89
C ALA A 30 11.82 -5.41 15.14
N SER A 31 11.06 -5.21 14.05
CA SER A 31 10.50 -6.30 13.24
C SER A 31 11.58 -7.12 12.53
N LEU A 32 12.68 -6.48 12.10
CA LEU A 32 13.70 -7.15 11.29
C LEU A 32 14.63 -8.01 12.14
N GLY A 33 14.39 -9.31 12.09
CA GLY A 33 15.25 -10.30 12.72
C GLY A 33 16.64 -10.42 12.06
N PRO A 34 17.57 -11.16 12.69
CA PRO A 34 18.90 -11.39 12.13
C PRO A 34 18.88 -12.21 10.83
N ASP A 35 17.81 -12.94 10.58
CA ASP A 35 17.53 -13.75 9.39
C ASP A 35 16.87 -12.94 8.25
N GLY A 36 16.71 -11.63 8.43
CA GLY A 36 16.16 -10.71 7.44
C GLY A 36 14.64 -10.67 7.35
N GLY A 37 13.95 -11.65 7.94
CA GLY A 37 12.48 -11.67 7.93
C GLY A 37 11.87 -10.64 8.86
N ALA A 38 10.82 -9.94 8.42
CA ALA A 38 10.07 -9.03 9.26
C ALA A 38 9.04 -9.79 10.10
N ARG A 39 9.19 -9.71 11.41
CA ARG A 39 8.33 -10.36 12.40
C ARG A 39 7.13 -9.48 12.70
N TRP A 40 6.03 -10.10 13.04
CA TRP A 40 4.85 -9.41 13.54
C TRP A 40 5.17 -8.70 14.86
N LEU A 41 4.86 -7.40 14.95
CA LEU A 41 5.04 -6.63 16.19
C LEU A 41 3.70 -6.54 16.94
N ASP A 42 3.76 -6.72 18.26
CA ASP A 42 2.63 -6.43 19.13
C ASP A 42 2.40 -4.91 19.27
N ASP A 43 1.43 -4.51 20.08
CA ASP A 43 1.10 -3.10 20.33
C ASP A 43 2.25 -2.28 20.95
N HIS A 44 3.24 -2.95 21.55
CA HIS A 44 4.41 -2.34 22.17
C HIS A 44 5.66 -2.35 21.28
N GLY A 45 5.54 -2.87 20.04
CA GLY A 45 6.67 -3.02 19.13
C GLY A 45 7.58 -4.19 19.45
N VAL A 46 7.10 -5.16 20.22
CA VAL A 46 7.86 -6.38 20.54
C VAL A 46 7.50 -7.46 19.51
N PRO A 47 8.51 -8.11 18.88
CA PRO A 47 8.25 -9.19 17.95
C PRO A 47 7.53 -10.37 18.62
N ASP A 48 6.38 -10.80 18.07
CA ASP A 48 5.68 -11.98 18.55
C ASP A 48 6.31 -13.25 17.97
N PRO A 49 6.91 -14.12 18.80
CA PRO A 49 7.56 -15.33 18.32
C PRO A 49 6.58 -16.42 17.86
N ARG A 50 5.28 -16.25 18.13
CA ARG A 50 4.23 -17.20 17.72
C ARG A 50 3.77 -16.93 16.28
N GLU A 51 3.88 -15.69 15.85
CA GLU A 51 3.47 -15.27 14.51
C GLU A 51 4.51 -15.68 13.46
N PRO A 52 4.05 -16.09 12.26
CA PRO A 52 4.94 -16.40 11.17
C PRO A 52 5.59 -15.12 10.60
N VAL A 53 6.71 -15.31 9.91
CA VAL A 53 7.32 -14.28 9.08
C VAL A 53 6.62 -14.29 7.71
N HIS A 54 5.90 -13.24 7.41
CA HIS A 54 5.15 -13.09 6.17
C HIS A 54 5.99 -12.44 5.08
N THR A 55 5.84 -12.91 3.86
CA THR A 55 6.50 -12.33 2.68
C THR A 55 6.03 -10.90 2.44
N TRP A 56 4.72 -10.64 2.52
CA TRP A 56 4.18 -9.30 2.30
C TRP A 56 4.66 -8.28 3.35
N ILE A 57 4.75 -8.65 4.65
CA ILE A 57 5.29 -7.74 5.69
C ILE A 57 6.78 -7.46 5.45
N THR A 58 7.55 -8.51 5.15
CA THR A 58 8.99 -8.36 4.89
C THR A 58 9.23 -7.46 3.67
N ALA A 59 8.46 -7.63 2.60
CA ALA A 59 8.55 -6.82 1.41
C ALA A 59 8.13 -5.36 1.66
N ARG A 60 7.04 -5.12 2.40
CA ARG A 60 6.63 -3.77 2.82
C ARG A 60 7.72 -3.07 3.63
N MET A 61 8.37 -3.78 4.56
CA MET A 61 9.46 -3.20 5.33
C MET A 61 10.70 -2.92 4.48
N ALA A 62 11.04 -3.80 3.51
CA ALA A 62 12.10 -3.55 2.55
C ALA A 62 11.82 -2.28 1.71
N HIS A 63 10.59 -2.12 1.24
CA HIS A 63 10.15 -0.92 0.53
C HIS A 63 10.28 0.34 1.39
N VAL A 64 9.72 0.36 2.59
CA VAL A 64 9.75 1.52 3.48
C VAL A 64 11.20 1.94 3.81
N TYR A 65 12.08 0.98 4.11
CA TYR A 65 13.47 1.30 4.39
C TYR A 65 14.26 1.70 3.14
N ALA A 66 13.90 1.20 1.96
CA ALA A 66 14.47 1.68 0.70
C ALA A 66 14.08 3.15 0.45
N LEU A 67 12.81 3.54 0.69
CA LEU A 67 12.36 4.93 0.61
C LEU A 67 13.11 5.82 1.61
N ALA A 68 13.25 5.37 2.85
CA ALA A 68 13.98 6.11 3.88
C ALA A 68 15.48 6.26 3.54
N SER A 69 16.08 5.28 2.86
CA SER A 69 17.47 5.37 2.40
C SER A 69 17.65 6.38 1.26
N LEU A 70 16.64 6.60 0.41
CA LEU A 70 16.63 7.67 -0.59
C LEU A 70 16.60 9.08 0.03
N LEU A 71 16.16 9.18 1.29
CA LEU A 71 16.14 10.42 2.07
C LEU A 71 17.40 10.57 2.97
N ASP A 72 18.41 9.74 2.78
CA ASP A 72 19.63 9.69 3.61
C ASP A 72 19.37 9.51 5.11
N VAL A 73 18.26 8.86 5.51
CA VAL A 73 18.00 8.55 6.90
C VAL A 73 19.03 7.50 7.38
N PRO A 74 19.85 7.82 8.42
CA PRO A 74 20.96 6.96 8.80
C PRO A 74 20.55 5.54 9.18
N GLY A 75 21.27 4.53 8.67
CA GLY A 75 21.07 3.11 8.99
C GLY A 75 19.96 2.42 8.21
N THR A 76 19.07 3.16 7.53
CA THR A 76 17.90 2.57 6.83
C THR A 76 18.30 1.75 5.62
N GLY A 77 19.39 2.11 4.93
CA GLY A 77 19.92 1.28 3.84
C GLY A 77 20.31 -0.14 4.29
N ALA A 78 20.96 -0.27 5.46
CA ALA A 78 21.29 -1.59 5.99
C ALA A 78 20.06 -2.39 6.44
N LEU A 79 18.99 -1.72 6.87
CA LEU A 79 17.71 -2.36 7.18
C LEU A 79 17.00 -2.83 5.91
N ALA A 80 17.01 -2.02 4.84
CA ALA A 80 16.52 -2.44 3.53
C ALA A 80 17.26 -3.66 3.02
N ASP A 81 18.59 -3.67 3.04
CA ASP A 81 19.43 -4.80 2.61
C ASP A 81 19.09 -6.07 3.38
N ARG A 82 18.93 -5.96 4.71
CA ARG A 82 18.55 -7.10 5.56
C ARG A 82 17.18 -7.67 5.19
N ALA A 83 16.18 -6.82 4.95
CA ALA A 83 14.86 -7.28 4.54
C ALA A 83 14.89 -7.94 3.14
N LEU A 84 15.66 -7.40 2.20
CA LEU A 84 15.89 -8.00 0.88
C LEU A 84 16.57 -9.37 1.01
N ASP A 85 17.53 -9.52 1.91
CA ASP A 85 18.16 -10.81 2.18
C ASP A 85 17.17 -11.84 2.74
N GLY A 86 16.24 -11.40 3.60
CA GLY A 86 15.13 -12.23 4.08
C GLY A 86 14.22 -12.72 2.96
N LEU A 87 13.90 -11.85 2.00
CA LEU A 87 13.16 -12.24 0.81
C LEU A 87 13.92 -13.26 -0.05
N ARG A 88 15.23 -13.11 -0.23
CA ARG A 88 16.04 -14.01 -1.06
C ARG A 88 16.33 -15.36 -0.42
N THR A 89 16.43 -15.42 0.90
CA THR A 89 16.94 -16.62 1.58
C THR A 89 15.87 -17.34 2.38
N ARG A 90 15.14 -16.62 3.24
CA ARG A 90 14.16 -17.21 4.14
C ARG A 90 12.83 -17.52 3.45
N LEU A 91 12.37 -16.60 2.62
CA LEU A 91 11.01 -16.62 2.07
C LEU A 91 10.95 -17.11 0.62
N ALA A 92 12.05 -17.07 -0.12
CA ALA A 92 12.13 -17.66 -1.45
C ALA A 92 11.95 -19.17 -1.41
N ASP A 93 11.26 -19.73 -2.41
CA ASP A 93 11.16 -21.16 -2.64
C ASP A 93 12.27 -21.62 -3.59
N PRO A 94 13.30 -22.33 -3.09
CA PRO A 94 14.42 -22.74 -3.93
C PRO A 94 14.10 -23.90 -4.88
N ALA A 95 12.97 -24.58 -4.70
CA ALA A 95 12.57 -25.73 -5.51
C ALA A 95 11.69 -25.33 -6.69
N ASP A 96 10.64 -24.56 -6.42
CA ASP A 96 9.60 -24.24 -7.40
C ASP A 96 9.62 -22.77 -7.81
N GLY A 97 10.51 -21.95 -7.22
CA GLY A 97 10.60 -20.52 -7.48
C GLY A 97 9.50 -19.70 -6.79
N GLY A 98 9.58 -18.38 -6.91
CA GLY A 98 8.68 -17.46 -6.19
C GLY A 98 8.87 -17.47 -4.69
N TRP A 99 7.86 -17.01 -3.96
CA TRP A 99 7.94 -16.82 -2.51
C TRP A 99 6.81 -17.58 -1.81
N PHE A 100 7.10 -18.17 -0.67
CA PHE A 100 6.10 -18.71 0.26
C PHE A 100 5.23 -17.56 0.79
N ALA A 101 3.98 -17.84 1.14
CA ALA A 101 3.15 -16.84 1.80
C ALA A 101 3.74 -16.45 3.16
N SER A 102 4.18 -17.46 3.95
CA SER A 102 4.84 -17.22 5.22
C SER A 102 5.70 -18.40 5.70
N ARG A 103 6.59 -18.12 6.64
CA ARG A 103 7.34 -19.11 7.40
C ARG A 103 7.16 -18.92 8.88
N GLY A 104 6.56 -19.90 9.52
CA GLY A 104 6.30 -19.94 10.96
C GLY A 104 7.50 -20.36 11.80
N PRO A 105 7.29 -20.48 13.12
CA PRO A 105 8.25 -21.07 14.04
C PRO A 105 8.55 -22.54 13.67
N GLY A 106 9.82 -22.95 13.84
CA GLY A 106 10.26 -24.26 13.40
C GLY A 106 10.24 -24.39 11.88
N ASP A 107 9.70 -25.51 11.38
CA ASP A 107 9.62 -25.82 9.95
C ASP A 107 8.23 -25.56 9.35
N ALA A 108 7.35 -24.87 10.08
CA ALA A 108 6.02 -24.53 9.57
C ALA A 108 6.14 -23.58 8.37
N VAL A 109 5.49 -23.94 7.27
CA VAL A 109 5.50 -23.18 6.02
C VAL A 109 4.06 -23.09 5.50
N ASP A 110 3.59 -21.87 5.22
CA ASP A 110 2.50 -21.68 4.29
C ASP A 110 3.12 -21.48 2.91
N ASP A 111 3.04 -22.52 2.08
CA ASP A 111 3.69 -22.59 0.79
C ASP A 111 2.82 -22.08 -0.38
N THR A 112 1.66 -21.54 -0.09
CA THR A 112 0.80 -20.86 -1.06
C THR A 112 1.57 -19.74 -1.78
N LYS A 113 1.38 -19.65 -3.08
CA LYS A 113 1.92 -18.56 -3.92
C LYS A 113 0.84 -17.52 -4.15
N SER A 114 0.93 -16.40 -3.45
CA SER A 114 -0.07 -15.33 -3.52
C SER A 114 0.40 -14.18 -4.41
N ALA A 115 -0.44 -13.74 -5.36
CA ALA A 115 -0.16 -12.55 -6.17
C ALA A 115 0.05 -11.30 -5.32
N TYR A 116 -0.73 -11.15 -4.25
CA TYR A 116 -0.58 -10.07 -3.29
C TYR A 116 0.84 -10.00 -2.70
N ALA A 117 1.36 -11.12 -2.20
CA ALA A 117 2.71 -11.16 -1.65
C ALA A 117 3.78 -10.91 -2.73
N HIS A 118 3.61 -11.47 -3.94
CA HIS A 118 4.55 -11.30 -5.05
C HIS A 118 4.56 -9.85 -5.57
N ALA A 119 3.40 -9.17 -5.61
CA ALA A 119 3.33 -7.75 -5.94
C ALA A 119 4.17 -6.91 -4.95
N PHE A 120 4.11 -7.20 -3.65
CA PHE A 120 4.96 -6.52 -2.69
C PHE A 120 6.45 -6.83 -2.85
N VAL A 121 6.82 -8.04 -3.29
CA VAL A 121 8.22 -8.32 -3.63
C VAL A 121 8.69 -7.48 -4.81
N VAL A 122 7.88 -7.35 -5.87
CA VAL A 122 8.16 -6.46 -7.01
C VAL A 122 8.29 -5.01 -6.54
N LEU A 123 7.36 -4.50 -5.71
CA LEU A 123 7.40 -3.14 -5.17
C LEU A 123 8.67 -2.87 -4.37
N ALA A 124 9.02 -3.80 -3.47
CA ALA A 124 10.22 -3.71 -2.64
C ALA A 124 11.50 -3.71 -3.47
N ALA A 125 11.62 -4.66 -4.41
CA ALA A 125 12.78 -4.79 -5.27
C ALA A 125 12.92 -3.58 -6.22
N SER A 126 11.81 -3.04 -6.73
CA SER A 126 11.80 -1.82 -7.55
C SER A 126 12.30 -0.61 -6.76
N SER A 127 11.76 -0.39 -5.57
CA SER A 127 12.16 0.73 -4.71
C SER A 127 13.62 0.62 -4.28
N ALA A 128 14.07 -0.60 -3.94
CA ALA A 128 15.45 -0.87 -3.60
C ALA A 128 16.41 -0.70 -4.80
N THR A 129 15.97 -1.03 -6.02
CA THR A 129 16.73 -0.79 -7.26
C THR A 129 16.89 0.72 -7.50
N ILE A 130 15.81 1.51 -7.33
CA ILE A 130 15.87 2.98 -7.44
C ILE A 130 16.77 3.57 -6.37
N ALA A 131 16.81 2.97 -5.17
CA ALA A 131 17.68 3.36 -4.06
C ALA A 131 19.13 2.82 -4.20
N GLY A 132 19.47 2.11 -5.28
CA GLY A 132 20.81 1.59 -5.52
C GLY A 132 21.26 0.50 -4.53
N ARG A 133 20.32 -0.26 -3.96
CA ARG A 133 20.65 -1.30 -2.98
C ARG A 133 21.26 -2.53 -3.64
N PRO A 134 22.27 -3.18 -2.99
CA PRO A 134 22.97 -4.33 -3.57
C PRO A 134 22.03 -5.50 -3.89
N GLY A 135 22.14 -6.03 -5.12
CA GLY A 135 21.36 -7.19 -5.61
C GLY A 135 19.86 -6.95 -5.74
N ALA A 136 19.37 -5.70 -5.56
CA ALA A 136 17.95 -5.38 -5.71
C ALA A 136 17.47 -5.61 -7.15
N ARG A 137 18.32 -5.34 -8.14
CA ARG A 137 17.98 -5.55 -9.55
C ARG A 137 17.76 -7.02 -9.88
N ASP A 138 18.64 -7.91 -9.41
CA ASP A 138 18.49 -9.35 -9.64
C ASP A 138 17.19 -9.89 -9.01
N LEU A 139 16.87 -9.41 -7.79
CA LEU A 139 15.60 -9.75 -7.13
C LEU A 139 14.39 -9.22 -7.92
N LEU A 140 14.50 -8.02 -8.48
CA LEU A 140 13.43 -7.43 -9.31
C LEU A 140 13.19 -8.24 -10.58
N ASP A 141 14.27 -8.61 -11.29
CA ASP A 141 14.19 -9.38 -12.52
C ASP A 141 13.53 -10.76 -12.28
N ASP A 142 13.89 -11.43 -11.17
CA ASP A 142 13.24 -12.68 -10.77
C ASP A 142 11.77 -12.49 -10.40
N ALA A 143 11.44 -11.45 -9.63
CA ALA A 143 10.08 -11.18 -9.18
C ALA A 143 9.16 -10.83 -10.36
N LEU A 144 9.63 -10.01 -11.30
CA LEU A 144 8.89 -9.65 -12.51
C LEU A 144 8.66 -10.86 -13.41
N ARG A 145 9.68 -11.72 -13.58
CA ARG A 145 9.52 -12.95 -14.35
C ARG A 145 8.44 -13.86 -13.76
N ILE A 146 8.40 -14.04 -12.45
CA ILE A 146 7.37 -14.84 -11.78
C ILE A 146 5.99 -14.18 -11.91
N LEU A 147 5.89 -12.87 -11.71
CA LEU A 147 4.63 -12.15 -11.82
C LEU A 147 4.03 -12.28 -13.23
N ASP A 148 4.86 -12.15 -14.26
CA ASP A 148 4.44 -12.22 -15.66
C ASP A 148 4.11 -13.65 -16.10
N GLN A 149 4.93 -14.64 -15.74
CA GLN A 149 4.76 -16.01 -16.19
C GLN A 149 3.65 -16.76 -15.46
N GLU A 150 3.50 -16.55 -14.14
CA GLU A 150 2.62 -17.37 -13.32
C GLU A 150 1.31 -16.65 -12.96
N PHE A 151 1.37 -15.35 -12.72
CA PHE A 151 0.18 -14.61 -12.28
C PHE A 151 -0.53 -13.86 -13.41
N TRP A 152 0.19 -13.35 -14.43
CA TRP A 152 -0.43 -12.58 -15.49
C TRP A 152 -1.32 -13.46 -16.38
N GLU A 153 -2.61 -13.13 -16.43
CA GLU A 153 -3.60 -13.79 -17.26
C GLU A 153 -3.81 -12.96 -18.53
N THR A 154 -3.06 -13.27 -19.60
CA THR A 154 -2.96 -12.46 -20.81
C THR A 154 -4.31 -12.17 -21.46
N ASP A 155 -5.21 -13.17 -21.54
CA ASP A 155 -6.53 -13.02 -22.15
C ASP A 155 -7.47 -12.11 -21.32
N GLN A 156 -7.17 -11.96 -20.05
CA GLN A 156 -7.94 -11.16 -19.10
C GLN A 156 -7.28 -9.82 -18.77
N GLY A 157 -5.96 -9.70 -18.94
CA GLY A 157 -5.21 -8.52 -18.57
C GLY A 157 -5.26 -8.24 -17.05
N MET A 158 -5.20 -9.29 -16.24
CA MET A 158 -5.33 -9.26 -14.79
C MET A 158 -4.37 -10.26 -14.14
N LEU A 159 -4.08 -10.08 -12.86
CA LEU A 159 -3.31 -11.05 -12.07
C LEU A 159 -4.24 -12.07 -11.42
N ARG A 160 -3.94 -13.36 -11.60
CA ARG A 160 -4.54 -14.46 -10.82
C ARG A 160 -4.18 -14.29 -9.35
N ASP A 161 -5.02 -14.80 -8.44
CA ASP A 161 -4.87 -14.53 -7.01
C ASP A 161 -3.85 -15.46 -6.32
N GLU A 162 -4.09 -16.76 -6.39
CA GLU A 162 -3.30 -17.75 -5.63
C GLU A 162 -3.04 -19.02 -6.43
N TRP A 163 -1.86 -19.62 -6.22
CA TRP A 163 -1.46 -20.92 -6.71
C TRP A 163 -1.02 -21.83 -5.57
N ASP A 164 -1.08 -23.13 -5.80
CA ASP A 164 -0.33 -24.08 -4.98
C ASP A 164 1.19 -23.89 -5.19
N ARG A 165 2.00 -24.49 -4.32
CA ARG A 165 3.45 -24.33 -4.34
C ARG A 165 4.06 -24.64 -5.70
N ALA A 166 3.61 -25.72 -6.36
CA ALA A 166 4.17 -26.23 -7.61
C ALA A 166 3.61 -25.57 -8.87
N TRP A 167 2.80 -24.50 -8.75
CA TRP A 167 2.16 -23.77 -9.86
C TRP A 167 1.23 -24.64 -10.71
N THR A 168 0.63 -25.70 -10.11
CA THR A 168 -0.23 -26.66 -10.83
C THR A 168 -1.71 -26.38 -10.66
N THR A 169 -2.10 -25.81 -9.53
CA THR A 169 -3.51 -25.54 -9.21
C THR A 169 -3.70 -24.08 -8.84
N CYS A 170 -4.41 -23.33 -9.69
CA CYS A 170 -4.80 -21.97 -9.39
C CYS A 170 -6.12 -21.96 -8.60
N ALA A 171 -6.20 -21.16 -7.55
CA ALA A 171 -7.44 -20.95 -6.82
C ALA A 171 -8.53 -20.38 -7.74
N PRO A 172 -9.80 -20.76 -7.57
CA PRO A 172 -10.91 -20.25 -8.41
C PRO A 172 -11.29 -18.80 -8.09
N TYR A 173 -10.82 -18.25 -7.00
CA TYR A 173 -11.05 -16.88 -6.58
C TYR A 173 -10.15 -15.90 -7.35
N ARG A 174 -10.68 -14.68 -7.59
CA ARG A 174 -9.95 -13.52 -8.11
C ARG A 174 -10.27 -12.30 -7.25
N GLY A 175 -9.26 -11.48 -6.93
CA GLY A 175 -9.41 -10.34 -6.04
C GLY A 175 -8.91 -9.01 -6.63
N ALA A 176 -9.65 -7.93 -6.34
CA ALA A 176 -9.21 -6.59 -6.71
C ALA A 176 -7.99 -6.15 -5.89
N ASN A 177 -7.86 -6.60 -4.65
CA ASN A 177 -6.78 -6.20 -3.73
C ASN A 177 -5.39 -6.60 -4.27
N ALA A 178 -5.20 -7.85 -4.71
CA ALA A 178 -3.94 -8.29 -5.30
C ALA A 178 -3.61 -7.52 -6.59
N ASN A 179 -4.61 -7.19 -7.38
CA ASN A 179 -4.48 -6.41 -8.62
C ASN A 179 -4.17 -4.94 -8.36
N MET A 180 -4.71 -4.35 -7.29
CA MET A 180 -4.41 -2.98 -6.89
C MET A 180 -2.93 -2.81 -6.52
N HIS A 181 -2.43 -3.64 -5.63
CA HIS A 181 -1.00 -3.65 -5.30
C HIS A 181 -0.14 -4.12 -6.48
N GLY A 182 -0.72 -4.93 -7.39
CA GLY A 182 -0.12 -5.23 -8.69
C GLY A 182 0.13 -3.97 -9.51
N VAL A 183 -0.85 -3.07 -9.62
CA VAL A 183 -0.69 -1.78 -10.33
C VAL A 183 0.38 -0.92 -9.66
N GLU A 184 0.38 -0.81 -8.33
CA GLU A 184 1.42 -0.08 -7.60
C GLU A 184 2.82 -0.65 -7.88
N ALA A 185 2.95 -1.97 -7.83
CA ALA A 185 4.20 -2.68 -8.11
C ALA A 185 4.67 -2.52 -9.56
N LEU A 186 3.76 -2.58 -10.53
CA LEU A 186 4.06 -2.41 -11.96
C LEU A 186 4.48 -0.97 -12.29
N LEU A 187 3.86 0.03 -11.66
CA LEU A 187 4.32 1.42 -11.75
C LEU A 187 5.73 1.59 -11.20
N ALA A 188 6.03 0.97 -10.05
CA ALA A 188 7.37 0.98 -9.47
C ALA A 188 8.39 0.22 -10.34
N ALA A 189 7.99 -0.90 -10.95
CA ALA A 189 8.82 -1.65 -11.89
C ALA A 189 9.15 -0.83 -13.13
N HIS A 190 8.16 -0.14 -13.71
CA HIS A 190 8.41 0.79 -14.81
C HIS A 190 9.42 1.88 -14.41
N SER A 191 9.22 2.53 -13.24
CA SER A 191 10.14 3.56 -12.74
C SER A 191 11.58 3.04 -12.52
N ALA A 192 11.74 1.75 -12.16
CA ALA A 192 13.03 1.13 -11.91
C ALA A 192 13.72 0.61 -13.16
N THR A 193 12.97 0.16 -14.18
CA THR A 193 13.51 -0.53 -15.36
C THR A 193 13.44 0.32 -16.64
N GLY A 194 12.47 1.24 -16.74
CA GLY A 194 12.13 1.97 -17.95
C GLY A 194 11.30 1.15 -18.96
N GLU A 195 10.93 -0.09 -18.66
CA GLU A 195 10.20 -0.97 -19.56
C GLU A 195 8.73 -0.58 -19.63
N LEU A 196 8.23 -0.32 -20.84
CA LEU A 196 6.83 0.11 -21.07
C LEU A 196 5.83 -1.00 -20.82
N LEU A 197 6.23 -2.27 -20.92
CA LEU A 197 5.36 -3.43 -20.67
C LEU A 197 4.65 -3.33 -19.31
N TRP A 198 5.39 -2.94 -18.27
CA TRP A 198 4.84 -2.84 -16.92
C TRP A 198 3.80 -1.73 -16.80
N LEU A 199 4.02 -0.63 -17.52
CA LEU A 199 3.07 0.48 -17.57
C LEU A 199 1.80 0.11 -18.35
N GLU A 200 1.92 -0.66 -19.41
CA GLU A 200 0.80 -1.17 -20.20
C GLU A 200 -0.04 -2.17 -19.39
N HIS A 201 0.61 -3.07 -18.64
CA HIS A 201 -0.09 -3.99 -17.75
C HIS A 201 -0.83 -3.24 -16.63
N ALA A 202 -0.18 -2.26 -15.99
CA ALA A 202 -0.81 -1.41 -14.98
C ALA A 202 -2.05 -0.69 -15.53
N ALA A 203 -1.97 -0.14 -16.74
CA ALA A 203 -3.08 0.54 -17.39
C ALA A 203 -4.25 -0.42 -17.69
N THR A 204 -3.94 -1.62 -18.18
CA THR A 204 -4.96 -2.63 -18.51
C THR A 204 -5.75 -3.04 -17.27
N VAL A 205 -5.07 -3.33 -16.15
CA VAL A 205 -5.71 -3.65 -14.87
C VAL A 205 -6.57 -2.48 -14.38
N ALA A 206 -6.00 -1.27 -14.37
CA ALA A 206 -6.68 -0.07 -13.87
C ALA A 206 -7.95 0.25 -14.66
N ASP A 207 -7.89 0.23 -15.98
CA ASP A 207 -9.02 0.53 -16.85
C ASP A 207 -10.16 -0.49 -16.65
N ARG A 208 -9.82 -1.74 -16.38
CA ARG A 208 -10.80 -2.81 -16.13
C ARG A 208 -11.52 -2.62 -14.79
N VAL A 209 -10.76 -2.31 -13.72
CA VAL A 209 -11.34 -2.03 -12.40
C VAL A 209 -12.21 -0.78 -12.42
N VAL A 210 -11.79 0.27 -13.13
CA VAL A 210 -12.60 1.49 -13.36
C VAL A 210 -13.94 1.13 -14.03
N GLY A 211 -13.92 0.25 -15.04
CA GLY A 211 -15.14 -0.21 -15.70
C GLY A 211 -16.13 -0.85 -14.74
N TRP A 212 -15.67 -1.78 -13.90
CA TRP A 212 -16.54 -2.43 -12.90
C TRP A 212 -17.04 -1.48 -11.82
N ALA A 213 -16.19 -0.55 -11.37
CA ALA A 213 -16.58 0.44 -10.37
C ALA A 213 -17.65 1.39 -10.92
N ALA A 214 -17.54 1.83 -12.18
CA ALA A 214 -18.52 2.70 -12.83
C ALA A 214 -19.91 2.05 -12.88
N GLU A 215 -19.99 0.73 -13.13
CA GLU A 215 -21.24 -0.04 -13.13
C GLU A 215 -21.85 -0.18 -11.72
N ARG A 216 -21.10 0.12 -10.66
CA ARG A 216 -21.49 -0.01 -9.23
C ARG A 216 -21.49 1.33 -8.49
N GLU A 217 -21.85 2.41 -9.17
CA GLU A 217 -21.86 3.76 -8.61
C GLU A 217 -20.49 4.17 -8.01
N TRP A 218 -19.41 3.72 -8.64
CA TRP A 218 -18.03 3.97 -8.26
C TRP A 218 -17.59 3.30 -6.94
N ARG A 219 -18.28 2.25 -6.51
CA ARG A 219 -17.82 1.34 -5.46
C ARG A 219 -16.90 0.29 -6.05
N VAL A 220 -15.77 0.08 -5.45
CA VAL A 220 -14.82 -0.95 -5.89
C VAL A 220 -15.46 -2.32 -5.71
N VAL A 221 -15.45 -3.14 -6.79
CA VAL A 221 -15.80 -4.55 -6.73
C VAL A 221 -14.57 -5.31 -6.27
N GLU A 222 -14.67 -5.95 -5.09
CA GLU A 222 -13.52 -6.58 -4.44
C GLU A 222 -13.27 -8.02 -4.89
N HIS A 223 -14.34 -8.77 -5.23
CA HIS A 223 -14.35 -10.20 -5.37
C HIS A 223 -14.92 -10.67 -6.70
N PHE A 224 -14.28 -11.67 -7.30
CA PHE A 224 -14.66 -12.24 -8.59
C PHE A 224 -14.43 -13.75 -8.58
N ASP A 225 -15.16 -14.46 -9.47
CA ASP A 225 -14.90 -15.87 -9.77
C ASP A 225 -13.72 -16.03 -10.75
N ALA A 226 -13.37 -17.28 -11.05
CA ALA A 226 -12.27 -17.61 -11.97
C ALA A 226 -12.42 -17.05 -13.39
N ALA A 227 -13.61 -16.64 -13.79
CA ALA A 227 -13.92 -16.01 -15.09
C ALA A 227 -14.04 -14.47 -14.98
N TRP A 228 -13.60 -13.88 -13.89
CA TRP A 228 -13.69 -12.45 -13.60
C TRP A 228 -15.12 -11.91 -13.59
N ARG A 229 -16.10 -12.74 -13.24
CA ARG A 229 -17.45 -12.26 -12.98
C ARG A 229 -17.55 -11.77 -11.52
N PRO A 230 -18.10 -10.57 -11.30
CA PRO A 230 -18.26 -10.03 -9.96
C PRO A 230 -19.06 -10.94 -9.01
N GLU A 231 -18.57 -11.14 -7.81
CA GLU A 231 -19.21 -11.86 -6.70
C GLU A 231 -19.52 -10.92 -5.54
N PRO A 232 -20.49 -9.98 -5.69
CA PRO A 232 -20.74 -8.90 -4.73
C PRO A 232 -21.23 -9.39 -3.36
N GLU A 233 -21.77 -10.60 -3.27
CA GLU A 233 -22.28 -11.18 -2.02
C GLU A 233 -21.28 -12.13 -1.36
N LEU A 234 -20.03 -12.21 -1.85
CA LEU A 234 -19.01 -13.04 -1.21
C LEU A 234 -18.83 -12.60 0.25
N ASN A 235 -18.75 -13.58 1.15
CA ASN A 235 -18.55 -13.37 2.59
C ASN A 235 -19.63 -12.52 3.30
N VAL A 236 -20.85 -12.43 2.77
CA VAL A 236 -21.96 -11.73 3.44
C VAL A 236 -22.21 -12.26 4.87
N ASP A 237 -21.98 -13.55 5.09
CA ASP A 237 -22.10 -14.21 6.40
C ASP A 237 -20.83 -14.08 7.28
N HIS A 238 -19.72 -13.62 6.70
CA HIS A 238 -18.42 -13.38 7.34
C HIS A 238 -17.86 -12.00 6.99
N PRO A 239 -18.60 -10.90 7.29
CA PRO A 239 -18.32 -9.58 6.73
C PRO A 239 -17.02 -8.95 7.23
N THR A 240 -16.38 -9.52 8.24
CA THR A 240 -15.15 -9.03 8.88
C THR A 240 -13.93 -9.87 8.54
N ASP A 241 -13.98 -10.66 7.46
CA ASP A 241 -12.79 -11.36 7.00
C ASP A 241 -11.64 -10.37 6.79
N GLN A 242 -10.44 -10.74 7.22
CA GLN A 242 -9.28 -9.86 7.26
C GLN A 242 -8.80 -9.41 5.87
N PHE A 243 -8.92 -10.29 4.87
CA PHE A 243 -8.43 -10.05 3.51
C PHE A 243 -9.52 -10.04 2.44
N LYS A 244 -10.65 -10.65 2.73
CA LYS A 244 -11.79 -10.80 1.81
C LYS A 244 -13.11 -10.36 2.47
N PRO A 245 -13.18 -9.13 3.02
CA PRO A 245 -14.38 -8.64 3.71
C PRO A 245 -15.54 -8.48 2.74
N TYR A 246 -16.78 -8.64 3.24
CA TYR A 246 -17.97 -8.40 2.44
C TYR A 246 -18.15 -6.91 2.08
N GLY A 247 -18.56 -6.65 0.86
CA GLY A 247 -18.94 -5.34 0.36
C GLY A 247 -17.83 -4.62 -0.39
N SER A 248 -17.86 -3.29 -0.36
CA SER A 248 -16.83 -2.42 -0.94
C SER A 248 -16.04 -1.73 0.16
N THR A 249 -14.74 -1.61 -0.03
CA THR A 249 -13.83 -1.00 0.93
C THR A 249 -13.52 0.44 0.53
N PRO A 250 -13.98 1.47 1.27
CA PRO A 250 -13.65 2.86 0.96
C PRO A 250 -12.15 3.13 0.86
N GLY A 251 -11.33 2.44 1.67
CA GLY A 251 -9.88 2.52 1.59
C GLY A 251 -9.32 2.18 0.21
N HIS A 252 -9.81 1.10 -0.40
CA HIS A 252 -9.43 0.74 -1.76
C HIS A 252 -9.92 1.76 -2.80
N GLY A 253 -11.10 2.39 -2.58
CA GLY A 253 -11.57 3.47 -3.42
C GLY A 253 -10.61 4.67 -3.45
N PHE A 254 -10.04 5.05 -2.30
CA PHE A 254 -9.01 6.09 -2.22
C PHE A 254 -7.70 5.66 -2.86
N GLU A 255 -7.26 4.44 -2.60
CA GLU A 255 -6.00 3.92 -3.14
C GLU A 255 -6.04 3.80 -4.66
N TRP A 256 -7.12 3.26 -5.23
CA TRP A 256 -7.34 3.25 -6.68
C TRP A 256 -7.37 4.67 -7.26
N ALA A 257 -8.07 5.62 -6.62
CA ALA A 257 -8.12 7.01 -7.07
C ALA A 257 -6.71 7.63 -7.15
N ARG A 258 -5.87 7.39 -6.15
CA ARG A 258 -4.47 7.82 -6.12
C ARG A 258 -3.64 7.15 -7.21
N LEU A 259 -3.74 5.83 -7.34
CA LEU A 259 -2.97 5.06 -8.33
C LEU A 259 -3.29 5.48 -9.78
N LEU A 260 -4.53 5.83 -10.08
CA LEU A 260 -4.90 6.36 -11.40
C LEU A 260 -4.17 7.67 -11.72
N LEU A 261 -3.95 8.55 -10.76
CA LEU A 261 -3.21 9.80 -10.96
C LEU A 261 -1.72 9.56 -11.17
N HIS A 262 -1.13 8.60 -10.45
CA HIS A 262 0.25 8.17 -10.68
C HIS A 262 0.42 7.53 -12.06
N LEU A 263 -0.53 6.67 -12.48
CA LEU A 263 -0.54 6.05 -13.80
C LEU A 263 -0.62 7.09 -14.93
N ASP A 264 -1.55 8.04 -14.83
CA ASP A 264 -1.66 9.13 -15.80
C ASP A 264 -0.37 9.94 -15.91
N THR A 265 0.26 10.23 -14.77
CA THR A 265 1.53 10.96 -14.72
C THR A 265 2.66 10.17 -15.40
N ALA A 266 2.75 8.86 -15.11
CA ALA A 266 3.75 8.00 -15.73
C ALA A 266 3.56 7.89 -17.24
N GLN A 267 2.32 7.65 -17.71
CA GLN A 267 2.02 7.54 -19.14
C GLN A 267 2.26 8.85 -19.89
N ALA A 268 1.91 9.99 -19.28
CA ALA A 268 2.18 11.31 -19.86
C ALA A 268 3.69 11.58 -20.01
N ALA A 269 4.48 11.17 -19.02
CA ALA A 269 5.94 11.35 -19.02
C ALA A 269 6.64 10.61 -20.17
N VAL A 270 6.10 9.46 -20.59
CA VAL A 270 6.64 8.65 -21.70
C VAL A 270 5.85 8.81 -23.01
N GLY A 271 4.82 9.66 -23.05
CA GLY A 271 4.05 9.97 -24.26
C GLY A 271 3.08 8.86 -24.69
N THR A 272 2.71 7.93 -23.80
CA THR A 272 1.77 6.84 -24.07
C THR A 272 0.34 7.14 -23.60
N GLY A 273 0.10 8.26 -22.92
CA GLY A 273 -1.21 8.70 -22.44
C GLY A 273 -1.35 10.22 -22.40
N ALA A 274 -2.59 10.71 -22.43
CA ALA A 274 -2.87 12.11 -22.24
C ALA A 274 -2.86 12.47 -20.75
N PRO A 275 -2.31 13.64 -20.35
CA PRO A 275 -2.40 14.10 -18.97
C PRO A 275 -3.85 14.17 -18.49
N GLY A 276 -4.16 13.56 -17.34
CA GLY A 276 -5.49 13.56 -16.75
C GLY A 276 -6.53 12.71 -17.45
N ALA A 277 -6.12 11.74 -18.27
CA ALA A 277 -7.02 10.83 -18.98
C ALA A 277 -7.97 10.08 -18.03
N ARG A 278 -7.50 9.76 -16.80
CA ARG A 278 -8.28 9.05 -15.78
C ARG A 278 -8.75 9.95 -14.62
N LEU A 279 -8.53 11.27 -14.71
CA LEU A 279 -8.82 12.19 -13.61
C LEU A 279 -10.30 12.16 -13.20
N ASP A 280 -11.23 12.06 -14.14
CA ASP A 280 -12.66 12.02 -13.82
C ASP A 280 -13.03 10.69 -13.13
N ALA A 281 -12.50 9.56 -13.58
CA ALA A 281 -12.69 8.27 -12.91
C ALA A 281 -12.09 8.30 -11.48
N ALA A 282 -10.89 8.85 -11.34
CA ALA A 282 -10.24 9.01 -10.04
C ALA A 282 -11.07 9.90 -9.09
N ARG A 283 -11.67 11.00 -9.59
CA ARG A 283 -12.57 11.87 -8.80
C ARG A 283 -13.81 11.11 -8.33
N HIS A 284 -14.41 10.34 -9.21
CA HIS A 284 -15.61 9.57 -8.85
C HIS A 284 -15.32 8.51 -7.78
N LEU A 285 -14.20 7.79 -7.88
CA LEU A 285 -13.76 6.83 -6.86
C LEU A 285 -13.50 7.53 -5.52
N PHE A 286 -12.76 8.64 -5.54
CA PHE A 286 -12.46 9.44 -4.35
C PHE A 286 -13.74 9.96 -3.68
N ASP A 287 -14.63 10.60 -4.44
CA ASP A 287 -15.85 11.21 -3.92
C ASP A 287 -16.81 10.13 -3.37
N ARG A 288 -16.87 8.95 -4.01
CA ARG A 288 -17.64 7.80 -3.52
C ARG A 288 -17.07 7.27 -2.22
N ALA A 289 -15.75 7.03 -2.16
CA ALA A 289 -15.08 6.56 -0.97
C ALA A 289 -15.23 7.53 0.21
N ALA A 290 -15.11 8.84 -0.04
CA ALA A 290 -15.29 9.86 0.99
C ALA A 290 -16.74 9.92 1.49
N THR A 291 -17.72 9.83 0.58
CA THR A 291 -19.15 9.90 0.93
C THR A 291 -19.59 8.68 1.75
N ASP A 292 -19.20 7.48 1.32
CA ASP A 292 -19.64 6.24 1.94
C ASP A 292 -18.82 5.90 3.19
N GLY A 293 -17.52 6.26 3.21
CA GLY A 293 -16.59 5.85 4.24
C GLY A 293 -16.51 6.75 5.46
N TRP A 294 -16.62 8.07 5.30
CA TRP A 294 -16.44 8.99 6.42
C TRP A 294 -17.63 8.99 7.37
N ASP A 295 -17.37 8.79 8.67
CA ASP A 295 -18.39 8.93 9.70
C ASP A 295 -18.54 10.42 10.11
N PRO A 296 -19.65 11.09 9.75
CA PRO A 296 -19.80 12.51 10.01
C PRO A 296 -20.02 12.86 11.48
N VAL A 297 -20.30 11.87 12.34
CA VAL A 297 -20.59 12.06 13.76
C VAL A 297 -19.36 11.80 14.62
N GLY A 298 -18.74 10.63 14.44
CA GLY A 298 -17.58 10.21 15.23
C GLY A 298 -16.24 10.57 14.59
N GLY A 299 -16.23 10.89 13.31
CA GLY A 299 -15.02 10.97 12.51
C GLY A 299 -14.42 9.59 12.22
N GLY A 300 -13.47 9.57 11.28
CA GLY A 300 -12.82 8.34 10.83
C GLY A 300 -13.59 7.59 9.76
N PHE A 301 -12.90 6.65 9.13
CA PHE A 301 -13.45 5.88 8.02
C PHE A 301 -13.93 4.51 8.50
N VAL A 302 -15.13 4.11 8.10
CA VAL A 302 -15.59 2.73 8.27
C VAL A 302 -14.79 1.79 7.37
N TYR A 303 -14.64 0.54 7.76
CA TYR A 303 -13.87 -0.42 6.98
C TYR A 303 -14.57 -0.80 5.68
N THR A 304 -15.83 -1.27 5.76
CA THR A 304 -16.59 -1.67 4.58
C THR A 304 -18.00 -1.10 4.56
N VAL A 305 -18.53 -0.98 3.36
CA VAL A 305 -19.91 -0.59 3.09
C VAL A 305 -20.59 -1.61 2.17
N ASN A 306 -21.91 -1.76 2.26
CA ASN A 306 -22.66 -2.55 1.30
C ASN A 306 -22.87 -1.77 -0.01
N TRP A 307 -23.49 -2.41 -0.99
CA TRP A 307 -23.73 -1.85 -2.34
C TRP A 307 -24.71 -0.66 -2.37
N TYR A 308 -25.31 -0.30 -1.21
CA TYR A 308 -26.15 0.89 -1.02
C TYR A 308 -25.44 1.99 -0.22
N GLY A 309 -24.12 1.86 0.01
CA GLY A 309 -23.32 2.83 0.77
C GLY A 309 -23.58 2.82 2.29
N ARG A 310 -24.18 1.75 2.82
CA ARG A 310 -24.41 1.64 4.27
C ARG A 310 -23.24 0.92 4.93
N PRO A 311 -22.69 1.45 6.04
CA PRO A 311 -21.62 0.80 6.76
C PRO A 311 -21.98 -0.64 7.19
N VAL A 312 -21.09 -1.58 6.87
CA VAL A 312 -21.15 -2.99 7.28
C VAL A 312 -20.22 -3.19 8.46
N GLU A 313 -18.93 -3.00 8.27
CA GLU A 313 -17.95 -3.03 9.35
C GLU A 313 -17.57 -1.59 9.73
N ARG A 314 -17.87 -1.23 11.00
CA ARG A 314 -17.69 0.12 11.50
C ARG A 314 -16.37 0.35 12.21
N ARG A 315 -15.51 -0.67 12.36
CA ARG A 315 -14.14 -0.49 12.86
C ARG A 315 -13.37 0.41 11.91
N ARG A 316 -12.38 1.10 12.45
CA ARG A 316 -11.49 1.98 11.68
C ARG A 316 -10.13 1.34 11.60
N PHE A 317 -9.67 1.10 10.40
CA PHE A 317 -8.30 0.63 10.19
C PHE A 317 -7.42 1.80 9.78
N HIS A 318 -6.22 1.85 10.35
CA HIS A 318 -5.27 2.94 10.10
C HIS A 318 -4.98 3.13 8.62
N TRP A 319 -4.89 2.02 7.88
CA TRP A 319 -4.56 2.05 6.47
C TRP A 319 -5.65 2.73 5.62
N VAL A 320 -6.93 2.61 5.98
CA VAL A 320 -8.02 3.30 5.29
C VAL A 320 -7.87 4.82 5.41
N ALA A 321 -7.52 5.31 6.61
CA ALA A 321 -7.29 6.73 6.82
C ALA A 321 -5.99 7.20 6.14
N ALA A 322 -4.95 6.38 6.18
CA ALA A 322 -3.68 6.68 5.50
C ALA A 322 -3.88 6.85 3.98
N GLU A 323 -4.64 5.93 3.34
CA GLU A 323 -4.94 6.02 1.91
C GLU A 323 -5.87 7.19 1.58
N ALA A 324 -6.84 7.50 2.43
CA ALA A 324 -7.69 8.68 2.27
C ALA A 324 -6.87 9.98 2.28
N ILE A 325 -5.98 10.12 3.25
CA ILE A 325 -5.07 11.26 3.38
C ILE A 325 -4.13 11.34 2.17
N ALA A 326 -3.47 10.22 1.83
CA ALA A 326 -2.56 10.15 0.69
C ALA A 326 -3.25 10.53 -0.63
N ALA A 327 -4.46 10.04 -0.86
CA ALA A 327 -5.26 10.41 -2.03
C ALA A 327 -5.58 11.90 -2.03
N ALA A 328 -6.03 12.48 -0.91
CA ALA A 328 -6.36 13.90 -0.82
C ALA A 328 -5.13 14.80 -1.10
N GLU A 329 -3.96 14.45 -0.55
CA GLU A 329 -2.70 15.17 -0.81
C GLU A 329 -2.27 15.09 -2.28
N VAL A 330 -2.38 13.91 -2.90
CA VAL A 330 -2.08 13.73 -4.33
C VAL A 330 -3.05 14.52 -5.20
N PHE A 331 -4.37 14.47 -4.91
CA PHE A 331 -5.37 15.26 -5.63
C PHE A 331 -5.15 16.76 -5.49
N ALA A 332 -4.86 17.26 -4.28
CA ALA A 332 -4.54 18.68 -4.06
C ALA A 332 -3.39 19.14 -4.94
N ARG A 333 -2.35 18.30 -5.06
CA ARG A 333 -1.15 18.61 -5.85
C ARG A 333 -1.40 18.55 -7.35
N VAL A 334 -2.14 17.54 -7.83
CA VAL A 334 -2.42 17.35 -9.26
C VAL A 334 -3.42 18.38 -9.77
N THR A 335 -4.47 18.70 -8.99
CA THR A 335 -5.58 19.54 -9.45
C THR A 335 -5.47 20.99 -9.02
N GLY A 336 -4.76 21.30 -7.92
CA GLY A 336 -4.76 22.61 -7.27
C GLY A 336 -6.10 22.97 -6.59
N GLU A 337 -7.05 22.04 -6.48
CA GLU A 337 -8.35 22.30 -5.90
C GLU A 337 -8.27 22.32 -4.36
N GLU A 338 -8.61 23.46 -3.75
CA GLU A 338 -8.56 23.69 -2.31
C GLU A 338 -9.41 22.69 -1.48
N ARG A 339 -10.44 22.10 -2.08
CA ARG A 339 -11.29 21.11 -1.40
C ARG A 339 -10.47 19.91 -0.89
N TYR A 340 -9.50 19.44 -1.67
CA TYR A 340 -8.68 18.30 -1.29
C TYR A 340 -7.69 18.67 -0.19
N THR A 341 -7.11 19.86 -0.22
CA THR A 341 -6.27 20.37 0.88
C THR A 341 -7.05 20.42 2.19
N ARG A 342 -8.28 20.95 2.17
CA ARG A 342 -9.13 20.99 3.39
C ARG A 342 -9.47 19.59 3.90
N LEU A 343 -9.77 18.63 3.01
CA LEU A 343 -10.04 17.26 3.41
C LEU A 343 -8.79 16.61 4.02
N ALA A 344 -7.63 16.79 3.40
CA ALA A 344 -6.37 16.28 3.94
C ALA A 344 -6.10 16.83 5.35
N ASP A 345 -6.25 18.16 5.53
CA ASP A 345 -6.06 18.80 6.84
C ASP A 345 -7.02 18.26 7.90
N ASP A 346 -8.30 18.13 7.59
CA ASP A 346 -9.30 17.60 8.53
C ASP A 346 -9.00 16.12 8.89
N TRP A 347 -8.59 15.32 7.92
CA TRP A 347 -8.27 13.90 8.12
C TRP A 347 -6.94 13.72 8.85
N TRP A 348 -5.94 14.56 8.60
CA TRP A 348 -4.70 14.60 9.41
C TRP A 348 -4.99 14.95 10.88
N VAL A 349 -5.84 15.94 11.14
CA VAL A 349 -6.24 16.29 12.51
C VAL A 349 -6.87 15.09 13.22
N TRP A 350 -7.77 14.37 12.54
CA TRP A 350 -8.39 13.18 13.10
C TRP A 350 -7.37 12.04 13.31
N ALA A 351 -6.56 11.73 12.32
CA ALA A 351 -5.57 10.65 12.38
C ALA A 351 -4.56 10.89 13.50
N ARG A 352 -4.04 12.10 13.60
CA ARG A 352 -3.12 12.48 14.67
C ARG A 352 -3.73 12.33 16.07
N ALA A 353 -5.00 12.67 16.22
CA ALA A 353 -5.68 12.61 17.52
C ALA A 353 -6.15 11.20 17.91
N ARG A 354 -6.28 10.26 16.95
CA ARG A 354 -6.92 8.95 17.17
C ARG A 354 -6.07 7.77 16.80
N LEU A 355 -5.30 7.85 15.72
CA LEU A 355 -4.49 6.74 15.22
C LEU A 355 -3.06 6.76 15.76
N VAL A 356 -2.43 7.93 15.87
CA VAL A 356 -1.04 8.02 16.35
C VAL A 356 -0.94 7.60 17.81
N ASP A 357 -0.23 6.50 18.08
CA ASP A 357 0.05 6.03 19.44
C ASP A 357 1.31 6.73 19.96
N VAL A 358 1.09 7.83 20.67
CA VAL A 358 2.19 8.64 21.22
C VAL A 358 2.91 7.96 22.38
N GLU A 359 2.28 6.98 23.03
CA GLU A 359 2.82 6.31 24.21
C GLU A 359 3.71 5.11 23.84
N ARG A 360 3.25 4.31 22.85
CA ARG A 360 3.88 3.03 22.51
C ARG A 360 4.61 3.08 21.16
N GLY A 361 4.33 4.10 20.35
CA GLY A 361 4.88 4.26 18.99
C GLY A 361 4.00 3.66 17.91
N SER A 362 4.29 4.03 16.64
CA SER A 362 3.48 3.69 15.47
C SER A 362 2.03 4.20 15.58
N TRP A 363 1.15 3.64 14.76
CA TRP A 363 -0.28 3.96 14.77
C TRP A 363 -1.07 2.77 15.30
N HIS A 364 -2.21 3.02 15.95
CA HIS A 364 -3.16 1.96 16.25
C HIS A 364 -3.70 1.40 14.94
N HIS A 365 -3.48 0.10 14.68
CA HIS A 365 -3.90 -0.52 13.43
C HIS A 365 -5.42 -0.67 13.33
N GLU A 366 -6.07 -0.83 14.46
CA GLU A 366 -7.53 -0.94 14.55
C GLU A 366 -8.10 -0.05 15.67
N LEU A 367 -9.19 0.66 15.37
CA LEU A 367 -10.04 1.30 16.36
C LEU A 367 -11.44 0.71 16.26
N ASP A 368 -12.16 0.66 17.39
CA ASP A 368 -13.58 0.31 17.42
C ASP A 368 -14.45 1.42 16.79
N ALA A 369 -15.75 1.17 16.69
CA ALA A 369 -16.72 2.14 16.16
C ALA A 369 -16.81 3.45 16.96
N HIS A 370 -16.19 3.52 18.15
CA HIS A 370 -16.12 4.70 19.02
C HIS A 370 -14.72 5.34 19.05
N ASN A 371 -13.86 4.99 18.10
CA ASN A 371 -12.47 5.48 17.97
C ASN A 371 -11.58 5.12 19.18
N ARG A 372 -11.78 3.97 19.82
CA ARG A 372 -10.90 3.44 20.86
C ARG A 372 -10.05 2.32 20.28
N PRO A 373 -8.77 2.17 20.68
CA PRO A 373 -7.94 1.06 20.25
C PRO A 373 -8.63 -0.30 20.41
N SER A 374 -8.53 -1.15 19.42
CA SER A 374 -9.16 -2.47 19.30
C SER A 374 -8.19 -3.44 18.63
N ALA A 375 -8.40 -4.73 18.79
CA ALA A 375 -7.59 -5.81 18.21
C ALA A 375 -8.47 -7.03 17.88
N VAL A 376 -9.62 -6.78 17.25
CA VAL A 376 -10.60 -7.86 16.94
C VAL A 376 -10.30 -8.50 15.59
N VAL A 377 -9.89 -7.71 14.60
CA VAL A 377 -9.53 -8.18 13.26
C VAL A 377 -8.01 -8.11 13.08
N TRP A 378 -7.38 -7.01 13.53
CA TRP A 378 -5.95 -6.81 13.48
C TRP A 378 -5.37 -6.66 14.89
N ASP A 379 -4.60 -7.65 15.32
CA ASP A 379 -3.83 -7.59 16.57
C ASP A 379 -2.41 -7.08 16.30
N GLY A 380 -1.93 -6.15 17.14
CA GLY A 380 -0.60 -5.59 17.03
C GLY A 380 -0.42 -4.57 15.89
N LYS A 381 0.85 -4.30 15.57
CA LYS A 381 1.30 -3.30 14.60
C LYS A 381 2.39 -3.87 13.67
N PRO A 382 2.02 -4.80 12.77
CA PRO A 382 2.98 -5.62 12.04
C PRO A 382 3.88 -4.87 11.07
N ASP A 383 3.43 -3.73 10.52
CA ASP A 383 4.19 -2.90 9.60
C ASP A 383 3.82 -1.41 9.71
N VAL A 384 4.55 -0.55 9.01
CA VAL A 384 4.29 0.90 8.97
C VAL A 384 4.08 1.41 7.55
N TYR A 385 3.80 0.53 6.60
CA TYR A 385 3.74 0.82 5.17
C TYR A 385 2.78 1.96 4.83
N HIS A 386 1.48 1.80 5.11
CA HIS A 386 0.49 2.82 4.74
C HIS A 386 0.72 4.16 5.45
N ALA A 387 1.06 4.12 6.74
CA ALA A 387 1.35 5.34 7.51
C ALA A 387 2.58 6.08 6.97
N ALA A 388 3.66 5.36 6.66
CA ALA A 388 4.87 5.95 6.07
C ALA A 388 4.61 6.51 4.66
N GLN A 389 3.82 5.81 3.83
CA GLN A 389 3.45 6.31 2.51
C GLN A 389 2.61 7.59 2.60
N ALA A 390 1.62 7.65 3.49
CA ALA A 390 0.79 8.85 3.65
C ALA A 390 1.63 10.08 4.05
N LEU A 391 2.59 9.89 4.98
CA LEU A 391 3.51 10.96 5.39
C LEU A 391 4.40 11.44 4.23
N LEU A 392 4.92 10.51 3.43
CA LEU A 392 5.78 10.84 2.29
C LEU A 392 5.02 11.50 1.15
N LEU A 393 3.86 10.93 0.75
CA LEU A 393 3.03 11.45 -0.35
C LEU A 393 2.54 12.88 -0.10
N ALA A 394 2.43 13.31 1.16
CA ALA A 394 2.09 14.67 1.50
C ALA A 394 3.19 15.70 1.10
N ASP A 395 4.44 15.29 0.95
CA ASP A 395 5.56 16.20 0.72
C ASP A 395 6.21 16.07 -0.67
N VAL A 396 6.12 14.88 -1.32
CA VAL A 396 6.82 14.61 -2.57
C VAL A 396 6.00 14.94 -3.82
N PRO A 397 6.64 15.20 -4.97
CA PRO A 397 5.92 15.39 -6.24
C PRO A 397 5.20 14.09 -6.66
N VAL A 398 4.19 14.20 -7.51
CA VAL A 398 3.51 13.04 -8.11
C VAL A 398 4.29 12.62 -9.35
N THR A 399 4.79 11.37 -9.35
CA THR A 399 5.45 10.71 -10.48
C THR A 399 4.84 9.32 -10.70
N GLY A 400 5.51 8.44 -11.45
CA GLY A 400 5.03 7.08 -11.68
C GLY A 400 5.02 6.21 -10.41
N SER A 401 5.98 6.38 -9.50
CA SER A 401 6.05 5.62 -8.25
C SER A 401 6.51 6.46 -7.08
N LEU A 402 6.19 6.01 -5.85
CA LEU A 402 6.62 6.73 -4.65
C LEU A 402 8.15 6.80 -4.52
N ALA A 403 8.88 5.75 -4.87
CA ALA A 403 10.34 5.76 -4.81
C ALA A 403 10.96 6.78 -5.80
N GLU A 404 10.38 6.90 -6.99
CA GLU A 404 10.77 7.93 -7.95
C GLU A 404 10.44 9.33 -7.44
N SER A 405 9.26 9.52 -6.85
CA SER A 405 8.83 10.78 -6.23
C SER A 405 9.78 11.21 -5.11
N VAL A 406 10.14 10.28 -4.21
CA VAL A 406 11.07 10.54 -3.10
C VAL A 406 12.45 10.90 -3.63
N ARG A 407 12.97 10.17 -4.61
CA ARG A 407 14.26 10.49 -5.25
C ARG A 407 14.26 11.87 -5.90
N ALA A 408 13.18 12.19 -6.63
CA ALA A 408 13.04 13.50 -7.28
C ALA A 408 12.96 14.63 -6.26
N TRP A 409 12.21 14.44 -5.18
CA TRP A 409 12.10 15.41 -4.09
C TRP A 409 13.45 15.63 -3.40
N HIS A 410 14.15 14.55 -3.05
CA HIS A 410 15.45 14.61 -2.37
C HIS A 410 16.47 15.38 -3.21
N ALA A 411 16.56 15.09 -4.51
CA ALA A 411 17.46 15.78 -5.43
C ALA A 411 17.24 17.30 -5.51
N GLN A 412 16.03 17.79 -5.22
CA GLN A 412 15.70 19.22 -5.22
C GLN A 412 15.99 19.92 -3.90
N HIS A 413 16.06 19.18 -2.78
CA HIS A 413 16.15 19.74 -1.43
C HIS A 413 17.52 19.53 -0.77
N VAL A 414 18.36 18.65 -1.31
CA VAL A 414 19.75 18.50 -0.87
C VAL A 414 20.62 19.35 -1.79
N LEU A 415 21.27 20.37 -1.23
CA LEU A 415 22.28 21.15 -1.95
C LEU A 415 23.43 20.23 -2.35
N PRO A 416 23.91 20.32 -3.62
CA PRO A 416 25.13 19.60 -3.99
C PRO A 416 26.26 20.02 -3.01
N PRO A 417 27.15 19.07 -2.63
CA PRO A 417 28.30 19.42 -1.80
C PRO A 417 29.02 20.57 -2.50
N SER A 418 29.29 21.64 -1.75
CA SER A 418 30.10 22.76 -2.23
C SER A 418 31.39 22.21 -2.82
N ALA A 419 31.58 22.42 -4.13
CA ALA A 419 32.85 22.09 -4.77
C ALA A 419 33.94 22.91 -4.07
N GLU A 420 34.70 22.27 -3.17
CA GLU A 420 35.95 22.79 -2.66
C GLU A 420 37.10 22.59 -3.70
#